data_bd5b3337080f605787cd5bd425958a43
#
_entry.id   bd5b3337080f605787cd5bd425958a43
#
_cell.length_a   1.000
_cell.length_b   1.000
_cell.length_c   1.000
_cell.angle_alpha   90.00
_cell.angle_beta   90.00
_cell.angle_gamma   90.00
#
_symmetry.space_group_name_H-M   'P 1'
#
loop_
_entity.id
_entity.type
_entity.pdbx_description
1 polymer ?
#
loop_
_entity_poly.entity_id
_entity_poly.type
_entity_poly.pdbx_seq_one_letter_code
_entity_poly.pdbx_strand_id
1 'polypeptide(L)'
;MFQLKLILVSLISSFLFSQDSFNANLIGNWFEPNDNYWSENISDFNDIWGYESEDGIRYALMGGWDGTYIIDITTNPSNPELVSFIPGSTSSHRDVKTHGNFMYVGTEANMPDPILYEEGEYYVVPQGIQIVDLSDPSNPNLIGEWDGVVQSHNIMEADGYLYVIGSNDLFSNDGEIESWGLDDLIILDLSEPSSPVKVGGWSGAYLHDVCVYEEILYGCDIYNDSMYAFDISDKTNPTVITQWPGILKSHSCWVSEDGETLFSGSETTGGHIMSWDVSNLSNVEFLDEWMPEGGEDWSAHNIFVLGDRLYMSYYVYGLQVIDISDPTNLTLAAYYDTFDMETESIYNGAWGTYPFFGSDNVIISDRRTGLYVVDVLNDGTSLSGDVNFDSEVNVVDIVMI
;
A
#
# COMPACT_ATOMS: atom_id res chain seq x y z
N MET A 1 49.63 38.67 4.66
CA MET A 1 49.22 37.41 5.28
C MET A 1 47.88 36.99 4.65
N PHE A 2 47.96 36.31 3.51
CA PHE A 2 46.76 35.87 2.75
C PHE A 2 46.33 34.49 3.28
N GLN A 3 45.15 34.39 3.82
CA GLN A 3 44.54 33.08 4.13
C GLN A 3 43.92 32.49 2.86
N LEU A 4 44.50 31.37 2.44
CA LEU A 4 43.97 30.54 1.38
C LEU A 4 42.82 29.73 1.96
N LYS A 5 41.55 30.03 1.56
CA LYS A 5 40.42 29.14 1.85
C LYS A 5 40.47 27.97 0.87
N LEU A 6 40.81 26.80 1.41
CA LEU A 6 40.62 25.53 0.69
C LEU A 6 39.14 25.27 0.53
N ILE A 7 38.61 25.32 -0.69
CA ILE A 7 37.27 24.80 -1.04
C ILE A 7 37.49 23.32 -1.28
N LEU A 8 37.02 22.52 -0.33
CA LEU A 8 36.90 21.08 -0.50
C LEU A 8 35.67 20.83 -1.40
N VAL A 9 35.90 20.58 -2.68
CA VAL A 9 34.88 20.05 -3.58
C VAL A 9 34.84 18.56 -3.28
N SER A 10 33.86 18.11 -2.52
CA SER A 10 33.52 16.68 -2.40
C SER A 10 32.95 16.24 -3.75
N LEU A 11 33.76 15.52 -4.52
CA LEU A 11 33.26 14.67 -5.57
C LEU A 11 32.51 13.53 -4.88
N ILE A 12 31.17 13.67 -4.81
CA ILE A 12 30.30 12.54 -4.60
C ILE A 12 30.35 11.77 -5.92
N SER A 13 31.19 10.73 -5.96
CA SER A 13 31.06 9.70 -6.97
C SER A 13 29.76 8.96 -6.64
N SER A 14 28.70 9.26 -7.37
CA SER A 14 27.54 8.41 -7.46
C SER A 14 28.03 7.05 -7.99
N PHE A 15 28.23 6.11 -7.10
CA PHE A 15 28.26 4.71 -7.47
C PHE A 15 26.84 4.41 -7.93
N LEU A 16 26.63 4.38 -9.23
CA LEU A 16 25.48 3.73 -9.84
C LEU A 16 25.68 2.23 -9.61
N PHE A 17 25.22 1.73 -8.46
CA PHE A 17 24.90 0.31 -8.36
C PHE A 17 23.74 0.09 -9.34
N SER A 18 23.93 -0.77 -10.32
CA SER A 18 22.88 -1.23 -11.20
C SER A 18 21.99 -2.11 -10.33
N GLN A 19 20.85 -1.58 -9.88
CA GLN A 19 19.82 -2.40 -9.26
C GLN A 19 19.44 -3.49 -10.24
N ASP A 20 19.22 -4.69 -9.73
CA ASP A 20 18.85 -5.82 -10.56
C ASP A 20 17.40 -5.64 -11.03
N SER A 21 17.16 -5.93 -12.31
CA SER A 21 15.82 -5.77 -12.90
C SER A 21 15.64 -6.69 -14.11
N PHE A 22 14.40 -7.05 -14.35
CA PHE A 22 13.98 -7.81 -15.53
C PHE A 22 12.68 -7.21 -16.07
N ASN A 23 12.65 -6.86 -17.34
CA ASN A 23 11.51 -6.21 -17.99
C ASN A 23 10.99 -4.97 -17.22
N ALA A 24 11.88 -4.26 -16.54
CA ALA A 24 11.56 -3.08 -15.77
C ALA A 24 12.71 -2.06 -15.82
N ASN A 25 12.37 -0.77 -15.88
CA ASN A 25 13.34 0.31 -15.97
C ASN A 25 13.01 1.41 -14.96
N LEU A 26 14.03 1.91 -14.26
CA LEU A 26 13.87 3.08 -13.41
C LEU A 26 13.61 4.32 -14.26
N ILE A 27 12.51 5.01 -13.96
CA ILE A 27 12.22 6.35 -14.49
C ILE A 27 12.80 7.40 -13.55
N GLY A 28 12.50 7.30 -12.24
CA GLY A 28 12.95 8.24 -11.24
C GLY A 28 12.89 7.68 -9.82
N ASN A 29 13.65 8.34 -8.94
CA ASN A 29 13.66 8.03 -7.51
C ASN A 29 13.64 9.33 -6.73
N TRP A 30 12.91 9.36 -5.62
CA TRP A 30 12.95 10.43 -4.64
C TRP A 30 13.27 9.87 -3.26
N PHE A 31 14.20 10.52 -2.59
CA PHE A 31 14.63 10.15 -1.25
C PHE A 31 15.01 11.38 -0.44
N GLU A 32 14.41 11.54 0.71
CA GLU A 32 14.77 12.55 1.71
C GLU A 32 14.85 11.86 3.09
N PRO A 33 16.05 11.62 3.60
CA PRO A 33 16.23 10.93 4.87
C PRO A 33 15.80 11.85 6.01
N ASN A 34 15.03 11.31 6.97
CA ASN A 34 14.75 12.01 8.21
C ASN A 34 15.93 11.90 9.21
N ASP A 35 15.83 12.63 10.33
CA ASP A 35 16.89 12.64 11.37
C ASP A 35 17.11 11.26 12.04
N ASN A 36 16.17 10.33 11.89
CA ASN A 36 16.19 8.98 12.46
C ASN A 36 16.70 7.91 11.47
N TYR A 37 17.01 8.28 10.23
CA TYR A 37 17.41 7.39 9.14
C TYR A 37 18.46 6.32 9.54
N TRP A 38 19.37 6.65 10.46
CA TRP A 38 20.41 5.74 10.90
C TRP A 38 20.00 4.75 11.98
N SER A 39 18.75 4.75 12.40
CA SER A 39 18.21 3.74 13.33
C SER A 39 17.84 2.48 12.56
N GLU A 40 18.48 1.36 12.84
CA GLU A 40 18.18 0.06 12.20
C GLU A 40 16.73 -0.43 12.44
N ASN A 41 16.04 0.16 13.42
CA ASN A 41 14.71 -0.25 13.83
C ASN A 41 13.59 0.71 13.39
N ILE A 42 13.92 1.80 12.69
CA ILE A 42 12.95 2.80 12.24
C ILE A 42 12.85 2.73 10.72
N SER A 43 11.65 2.48 10.24
CA SER A 43 11.26 2.63 8.85
C SER A 43 11.01 4.11 8.58
N ASP A 44 11.70 4.70 7.61
CA ASP A 44 11.48 6.10 7.24
C ASP A 44 10.20 6.24 6.41
N PHE A 45 9.88 5.23 5.59
CA PHE A 45 8.71 5.21 4.71
C PHE A 45 7.90 3.91 4.88
N ASN A 46 6.64 3.97 4.46
CA ASN A 46 5.71 2.85 4.53
C ASN A 46 4.73 2.87 3.34
N ASP A 47 3.41 2.80 3.52
CA ASP A 47 2.48 2.64 2.41
C ASP A 47 2.54 3.77 1.38
N ILE A 48 2.04 3.49 0.18
CA ILE A 48 1.99 4.41 -0.95
C ILE A 48 0.66 4.27 -1.69
N TRP A 49 0.13 5.42 -2.14
CA TRP A 49 -1.02 5.48 -3.01
C TRP A 49 -0.81 6.49 -4.13
N GLY A 50 -1.52 6.35 -5.23
CA GLY A 50 -1.49 7.29 -6.34
C GLY A 50 -2.64 8.28 -6.27
N TYR A 51 -2.41 9.51 -6.72
CA TYR A 51 -3.43 10.53 -6.94
C TYR A 51 -3.18 11.26 -8.25
N GLU A 52 -4.22 11.40 -9.07
CA GLU A 52 -4.16 12.23 -10.26
C GLU A 52 -5.11 13.43 -10.10
N SER A 53 -4.57 14.63 -10.18
CA SER A 53 -5.34 15.87 -10.09
C SER A 53 -6.15 16.15 -11.37
N GLU A 54 -7.11 17.07 -11.29
CA GLU A 54 -7.98 17.42 -12.43
C GLU A 54 -7.22 17.92 -13.66
N ASP A 55 -6.02 18.46 -13.49
CA ASP A 55 -5.13 18.92 -14.57
C ASP A 55 -4.18 17.83 -15.09
N GLY A 56 -4.34 16.58 -14.64
CA GLY A 56 -3.60 15.41 -15.10
C GLY A 56 -2.19 15.27 -14.51
N ILE A 57 -1.89 15.97 -13.43
CA ILE A 57 -0.64 15.79 -12.68
C ILE A 57 -0.81 14.60 -11.73
N ARG A 58 0.11 13.64 -11.80
CA ARG A 58 0.14 12.47 -10.94
C ARG A 58 1.06 12.68 -9.76
N TYR A 59 0.60 12.28 -8.60
CA TYR A 59 1.32 12.39 -7.34
C TYR A 59 1.42 11.03 -6.67
N ALA A 60 2.60 10.76 -6.10
CA ALA A 60 2.76 9.69 -5.12
C ALA A 60 2.43 10.25 -3.74
N LEU A 61 1.47 9.64 -3.06
CA LEU A 61 1.10 9.90 -1.67
C LEU A 61 1.79 8.83 -0.82
N MET A 62 2.92 9.17 -0.21
CA MET A 62 3.75 8.17 0.48
C MET A 62 3.77 8.43 1.98
N GLY A 63 3.36 7.42 2.74
CA GLY A 63 3.45 7.43 4.19
C GLY A 63 4.90 7.43 4.67
N GLY A 64 5.15 8.12 5.77
CA GLY A 64 6.44 8.15 6.44
C GLY A 64 6.31 8.12 7.95
N TRP A 65 7.45 8.13 8.65
CA TRP A 65 7.51 8.03 10.10
C TRP A 65 6.68 9.11 10.82
N ASP A 66 6.71 10.36 10.35
CA ASP A 66 6.15 11.53 11.00
C ASP A 66 5.07 12.26 10.18
N GLY A 67 4.62 11.66 9.07
CA GLY A 67 3.58 12.24 8.22
C GLY A 67 3.46 11.57 6.86
N THR A 68 2.79 12.27 5.92
CA THR A 68 2.56 11.81 4.56
C THR A 68 3.19 12.79 3.57
N TYR A 69 4.00 12.28 2.66
CA TYR A 69 4.68 13.03 1.60
C TYR A 69 3.80 13.05 0.34
N ILE A 70 3.68 14.23 -0.29
CA ILE A 70 2.98 14.41 -1.57
C ILE A 70 4.04 14.79 -2.60
N ILE A 71 4.29 13.89 -3.56
CA ILE A 71 5.43 13.96 -4.48
C ILE A 71 4.92 13.99 -5.91
N ASP A 72 5.23 15.05 -6.65
CA ASP A 72 4.94 15.17 -8.10
C ASP A 72 5.84 14.21 -8.89
N ILE A 73 5.22 13.28 -9.62
CA ILE A 73 5.90 12.30 -10.47
C ILE A 73 5.71 12.58 -11.97
N THR A 74 5.00 13.65 -12.35
CA THR A 74 4.64 13.96 -13.74
C THR A 74 5.50 15.08 -14.32
N THR A 75 5.69 16.16 -13.58
CA THR A 75 6.37 17.37 -14.10
C THR A 75 7.82 17.07 -14.47
N ASN A 76 8.51 16.26 -13.67
CA ASN A 76 9.87 15.81 -13.94
C ASN A 76 10.03 14.34 -13.49
N PRO A 77 9.53 13.34 -14.26
CA PRO A 77 9.50 11.95 -13.83
C PRO A 77 10.85 11.36 -13.46
N SER A 78 11.94 11.82 -14.08
CA SER A 78 13.30 11.35 -13.76
C SER A 78 13.89 11.96 -12.48
N ASN A 79 13.23 12.94 -11.92
CA ASN A 79 13.59 13.57 -10.65
C ASN A 79 12.32 14.05 -9.96
N PRO A 80 11.53 13.16 -9.38
CA PRO A 80 10.28 13.49 -8.67
C PRO A 80 10.52 14.56 -7.59
N GLU A 81 9.55 15.43 -7.37
CA GLU A 81 9.70 16.57 -6.47
C GLU A 81 8.67 16.52 -5.33
N LEU A 82 9.15 16.64 -4.09
CA LEU A 82 8.28 16.84 -2.94
C LEU A 82 7.57 18.20 -3.09
N VAL A 83 6.24 18.17 -3.20
CA VAL A 83 5.44 19.40 -3.33
C VAL A 83 4.79 19.82 -2.01
N SER A 84 4.51 18.85 -1.14
CA SER A 84 3.94 19.13 0.19
C SER A 84 4.14 17.96 1.15
N PHE A 85 3.95 18.24 2.45
CA PHE A 85 4.03 17.28 3.54
C PHE A 85 2.90 17.53 4.55
N ILE A 86 2.17 16.47 4.90
CA ILE A 86 1.14 16.50 5.94
C ILE A 86 1.70 15.86 7.20
N PRO A 87 1.95 16.62 8.26
CA PRO A 87 2.47 16.05 9.50
C PRO A 87 1.44 15.15 10.17
N GLY A 88 1.94 14.11 10.86
CA GLY A 88 1.13 13.17 11.62
C GLY A 88 1.91 12.61 12.81
N SER A 89 1.26 11.84 13.66
CA SER A 89 1.92 11.18 14.79
C SER A 89 2.94 10.16 14.30
N THR A 90 4.01 9.97 15.06
CA THR A 90 5.08 9.04 14.68
C THR A 90 4.58 7.61 14.64
N SER A 91 4.76 6.95 13.51
CA SER A 91 4.36 5.57 13.29
C SER A 91 5.18 4.91 12.19
N SER A 92 5.48 3.63 12.34
CA SER A 92 6.05 2.81 11.26
C SER A 92 5.00 2.32 10.26
N HIS A 93 3.70 2.55 10.54
CA HIS A 93 2.57 2.11 9.73
C HIS A 93 1.63 3.29 9.47
N ARG A 94 1.51 3.68 8.21
CA ARG A 94 0.49 4.56 7.67
C ARG A 94 -0.06 3.93 6.43
N ASP A 95 -1.36 3.88 6.32
CA ASP A 95 -2.02 3.47 5.10
C ASP A 95 -2.75 4.67 4.49
N VAL A 96 -2.68 4.79 3.17
CA VAL A 96 -3.15 5.96 2.42
C VAL A 96 -4.09 5.53 1.31
N LYS A 97 -5.28 6.11 1.28
CA LYS A 97 -6.25 5.94 0.18
C LYS A 97 -6.87 7.27 -0.21
N THR A 98 -7.45 7.33 -1.40
CA THR A 98 -8.12 8.54 -1.90
C THR A 98 -9.56 8.25 -2.32
N HIS A 99 -10.43 9.26 -2.15
CA HIS A 99 -11.76 9.30 -2.75
C HIS A 99 -12.01 10.71 -3.31
N GLY A 100 -12.16 10.82 -4.64
CA GLY A 100 -12.17 12.11 -5.31
C GLY A 100 -10.92 12.92 -4.99
N ASN A 101 -11.09 14.16 -4.54
CA ASN A 101 -9.98 15.04 -4.13
C ASN A 101 -9.62 14.91 -2.64
N PHE A 102 -10.05 13.87 -1.96
CA PHE A 102 -9.74 13.67 -0.55
C PHE A 102 -8.80 12.50 -0.34
N MET A 103 -7.79 12.71 0.50
CA MET A 103 -6.89 11.68 1.00
C MET A 103 -7.29 11.31 2.43
N TYR A 104 -7.32 10.02 2.71
CA TYR A 104 -7.50 9.45 4.04
C TYR A 104 -6.22 8.77 4.45
N VAL A 105 -5.79 8.99 5.70
CA VAL A 105 -4.57 8.39 6.24
C VAL A 105 -4.88 7.70 7.55
N GLY A 106 -4.79 6.37 7.54
CA GLY A 106 -4.80 5.54 8.74
C GLY A 106 -3.42 5.44 9.36
N THR A 107 -3.32 5.12 10.66
CA THR A 107 -2.05 4.95 11.35
C THR A 107 -2.17 4.03 12.56
N GLU A 108 -1.11 3.28 12.84
CA GLU A 108 -0.93 2.53 14.09
C GLU A 108 -0.29 3.38 15.22
N ALA A 109 -0.26 4.69 15.10
CA ALA A 109 0.25 5.57 16.14
C ALA A 109 -0.67 5.53 17.38
N ASN A 110 -0.53 4.47 18.17
CA ASN A 110 -1.28 4.23 19.39
C ASN A 110 -0.60 4.78 20.66
N MET A 111 0.64 5.24 20.50
CA MET A 111 1.38 5.87 21.59
C MET A 111 1.23 7.37 21.44
N PRO A 112 0.57 8.03 22.38
CA PRO A 112 0.48 9.46 22.35
C PRO A 112 1.88 10.05 22.46
N ASP A 113 2.24 10.86 21.52
CA ASP A 113 3.26 11.87 21.72
C ASP A 113 2.52 13.23 21.80
N PRO A 114 2.30 13.79 22.99
CA PRO A 114 2.66 13.30 24.32
C PRO A 114 1.56 12.47 25.00
N ILE A 115 1.95 11.47 25.80
CA ILE A 115 1.07 10.90 26.82
C ILE A 115 0.61 12.06 27.71
N LEU A 116 -0.64 12.46 27.60
CA LEU A 116 -1.20 13.42 28.54
C LEU A 116 -1.34 12.71 29.87
N TYR A 117 -0.49 13.10 30.82
CA TYR A 117 -0.51 12.61 32.18
C TYR A 117 -1.21 13.65 33.05
N GLU A 118 -2.46 13.39 33.39
CA GLU A 118 -3.18 14.20 34.36
C GLU A 118 -3.55 13.36 35.59
N GLU A 119 -3.15 13.80 36.77
CA GLU A 119 -3.53 13.25 38.08
C GLU A 119 -3.19 11.76 38.30
N GLY A 120 -2.22 11.19 37.54
CA GLY A 120 -1.80 9.79 37.70
C GLY A 120 -2.50 8.81 36.76
N GLU A 121 -3.30 9.30 35.84
CA GLU A 121 -3.92 8.49 34.77
C GLU A 121 -3.32 8.84 33.39
N TYR A 122 -3.15 7.79 32.56
CA TYR A 122 -2.72 7.94 31.16
C TYR A 122 -3.95 8.03 30.27
N TYR A 123 -3.97 9.01 29.40
CA TYR A 123 -5.02 9.14 28.39
C TYR A 123 -4.40 8.82 27.02
N VAL A 124 -4.97 7.87 26.31
CA VAL A 124 -4.68 7.66 24.89
C VAL A 124 -5.46 8.72 24.13
N VAL A 125 -4.76 9.52 23.34
CA VAL A 125 -5.41 10.44 22.39
C VAL A 125 -5.64 9.65 21.11
N PRO A 126 -6.90 9.45 20.67
CA PRO A 126 -7.17 8.82 19.38
C PRO A 126 -6.42 9.56 18.28
N GLN A 127 -5.77 8.80 17.39
CA GLN A 127 -5.12 9.39 16.22
C GLN A 127 -6.09 9.51 15.04
N GLY A 128 -7.15 8.69 15.06
CA GLY A 128 -8.18 8.72 14.05
C GLY A 128 -7.69 8.45 12.64
N ILE A 129 -8.55 8.77 11.67
CA ILE A 129 -8.21 8.76 10.24
C ILE A 129 -8.08 10.22 9.81
N GLN A 130 -6.88 10.65 9.40
CA GLN A 130 -6.70 12.01 8.88
C GLN A 130 -7.45 12.19 7.57
N ILE A 131 -8.06 13.38 7.39
CA ILE A 131 -8.82 13.76 6.19
C ILE A 131 -8.17 15.00 5.61
N VAL A 132 -7.66 14.88 4.38
CA VAL A 132 -6.91 15.93 3.69
C VAL A 132 -7.57 16.24 2.36
N ASP A 133 -7.85 17.51 2.09
CA ASP A 133 -8.30 18.01 0.80
C ASP A 133 -7.09 18.24 -0.11
N LEU A 134 -7.02 17.53 -1.22
CA LEU A 134 -6.00 17.57 -2.26
C LEU A 134 -6.41 18.41 -3.48
N SER A 135 -7.43 19.25 -3.39
CA SER A 135 -7.83 20.13 -4.52
C SER A 135 -6.68 21.01 -5.00
N ASP A 136 -5.71 21.29 -4.15
CA ASP A 136 -4.40 21.87 -4.48
C ASP A 136 -3.30 21.04 -3.80
N PRO A 137 -2.70 20.04 -4.47
CA PRO A 137 -1.70 19.18 -3.87
C PRO A 137 -0.42 19.89 -3.42
N SER A 138 -0.15 21.09 -3.95
CA SER A 138 0.99 21.91 -3.51
C SER A 138 0.69 22.72 -2.23
N ASN A 139 -0.58 22.80 -1.85
CA ASN A 139 -1.04 23.48 -0.64
C ASN A 139 -2.27 22.73 -0.06
N PRO A 140 -2.12 21.44 0.28
CA PRO A 140 -3.21 20.60 0.73
C PRO A 140 -3.76 21.10 2.08
N ASN A 141 -5.03 20.85 2.33
CA ASN A 141 -5.69 21.28 3.54
C ASN A 141 -6.06 20.10 4.44
N LEU A 142 -5.37 19.96 5.56
CA LEU A 142 -5.77 19.02 6.61
C LEU A 142 -7.06 19.53 7.24
N ILE A 143 -8.19 18.87 6.92
CA ILE A 143 -9.53 19.21 7.43
C ILE A 143 -9.69 18.82 8.88
N GLY A 144 -9.20 17.64 9.24
CA GLY A 144 -9.30 17.08 10.59
C GLY A 144 -9.08 15.58 10.59
N GLU A 145 -9.63 14.93 11.58
CA GLU A 145 -9.55 13.49 11.77
C GLU A 145 -10.96 12.93 12.04
N TRP A 146 -11.24 11.75 11.51
CA TRP A 146 -12.35 10.95 11.97
C TRP A 146 -11.90 10.19 13.22
N ASP A 147 -12.46 10.52 14.37
CA ASP A 147 -12.00 10.14 15.72
C ASP A 147 -12.70 8.87 16.27
N GLY A 148 -13.35 8.10 15.39
CA GLY A 148 -14.06 6.87 15.79
C GLY A 148 -13.16 5.67 16.09
N VAL A 149 -11.85 5.76 15.84
CA VAL A 149 -10.84 4.75 16.17
C VAL A 149 -9.66 5.38 16.90
N VAL A 150 -8.93 4.56 17.66
CA VAL A 150 -7.68 4.97 18.31
C VAL A 150 -6.52 4.83 17.34
N GLN A 151 -6.56 3.76 16.52
CA GLN A 151 -5.60 3.41 15.50
C GLN A 151 -6.31 2.67 14.38
N SER A 152 -5.64 2.49 13.24
CA SER A 152 -6.01 1.55 12.20
C SER A 152 -4.77 0.94 11.60
N HIS A 153 -4.80 -0.36 11.32
CA HIS A 153 -3.72 -1.03 10.62
C HIS A 153 -3.77 -0.71 9.13
N ASN A 154 -4.93 -0.91 8.52
CA ASN A 154 -5.14 -0.68 7.11
C ASN A 154 -6.49 0.02 6.86
N ILE A 155 -6.62 0.69 5.72
CA ILE A 155 -7.84 1.28 5.19
C ILE A 155 -7.99 0.92 3.71
N MET A 156 -9.19 0.63 3.25
CA MET A 156 -9.50 0.38 1.84
C MET A 156 -10.66 1.27 1.40
N GLU A 157 -10.48 1.98 0.29
CA GLU A 157 -11.58 2.73 -0.35
C GLU A 157 -12.15 1.92 -1.51
N ALA A 158 -13.47 1.76 -1.53
CA ALA A 158 -14.19 1.22 -2.67
C ALA A 158 -15.63 1.75 -2.70
N ASP A 159 -16.07 2.15 -3.89
CA ASP A 159 -17.47 2.55 -4.19
C ASP A 159 -18.01 3.66 -3.27
N GLY A 160 -17.16 4.59 -2.84
CA GLY A 160 -17.55 5.69 -1.94
C GLY A 160 -17.70 5.28 -0.48
N TYR A 161 -17.07 4.18 -0.09
CA TYR A 161 -16.96 3.74 1.30
C TYR A 161 -15.49 3.55 1.68
N LEU A 162 -15.17 3.88 2.93
CA LEU A 162 -13.88 3.56 3.53
C LEU A 162 -14.05 2.41 4.52
N TYR A 163 -13.35 1.34 4.28
CA TYR A 163 -13.28 0.17 5.16
C TYR A 163 -12.05 0.31 6.04
N VAL A 164 -12.24 0.35 7.36
CA VAL A 164 -11.18 0.55 8.35
C VAL A 164 -11.02 -0.73 9.15
N ILE A 165 -9.82 -1.26 9.22
CA ILE A 165 -9.49 -2.53 9.87
C ILE A 165 -8.27 -2.40 10.78
N GLY A 166 -8.05 -3.42 11.63
CA GLY A 166 -6.96 -3.42 12.60
C GLY A 166 -7.09 -2.33 13.66
N SER A 167 -8.32 -1.90 13.97
CA SER A 167 -8.60 -0.81 14.93
C SER A 167 -8.95 -1.30 16.33
N ASN A 168 -9.23 -2.59 16.50
CA ASN A 168 -9.73 -3.14 17.75
C ASN A 168 -8.62 -3.68 18.66
N ASP A 169 -7.46 -4.04 18.13
CA ASP A 169 -6.41 -4.71 18.87
C ASP A 169 -5.27 -3.75 19.25
N LEU A 170 -4.89 -3.79 20.52
CA LEU A 170 -3.68 -3.17 21.04
C LEU A 170 -2.68 -4.25 21.43
N PHE A 171 -1.48 -4.16 20.90
CA PHE A 171 -0.35 -4.89 21.47
C PHE A 171 0.14 -4.19 22.73
N SER A 172 -0.20 -4.75 23.89
CA SER A 172 0.37 -4.28 25.15
C SER A 172 1.85 -4.68 25.27
N ASN A 173 2.63 -3.93 26.05
CA ASN A 173 4.05 -4.21 26.28
C ASN A 173 4.34 -5.58 26.94
N ASP A 174 3.31 -6.29 27.40
CA ASP A 174 3.41 -7.64 27.99
C ASP A 174 2.96 -8.76 27.03
N GLY A 175 2.58 -8.39 25.78
CA GLY A 175 2.19 -9.34 24.73
C GLY A 175 0.75 -9.83 24.85
N GLU A 176 -0.05 -9.23 25.73
CA GLU A 176 -1.49 -9.47 25.76
C GLU A 176 -2.19 -8.54 24.78
N ILE A 177 -3.18 -9.05 24.04
CA ILE A 177 -4.01 -8.26 23.14
C ILE A 177 -5.15 -7.68 23.96
N GLU A 178 -5.19 -6.36 24.06
CA GLU A 178 -6.32 -5.64 24.68
C GLU A 178 -7.27 -5.15 23.60
N SER A 179 -8.54 -5.57 23.68
CA SER A 179 -9.58 -5.09 22.77
C SER A 179 -10.16 -3.76 23.26
N TRP A 180 -10.24 -2.78 22.36
CA TRP A 180 -10.92 -1.50 22.62
C TRP A 180 -12.45 -1.61 22.62
N GLY A 181 -13.00 -2.79 22.24
CA GLY A 181 -14.44 -2.99 22.08
C GLY A 181 -15.01 -2.29 20.83
N LEU A 182 -14.14 -2.03 19.85
CA LEU A 182 -14.52 -1.58 18.53
C LEU A 182 -14.85 -2.77 17.62
N ASP A 183 -15.45 -2.49 16.47
CA ASP A 183 -15.60 -3.49 15.42
C ASP A 183 -14.24 -3.79 14.75
N ASP A 184 -14.00 -5.04 14.36
CA ASP A 184 -12.79 -5.46 13.63
C ASP A 184 -12.80 -4.96 12.18
N LEU A 185 -13.99 -4.78 11.61
CA LEU A 185 -14.26 -4.09 10.35
C LEU A 185 -15.19 -2.92 10.64
N ILE A 186 -14.82 -1.71 10.22
CA ILE A 186 -15.65 -0.51 10.30
C ILE A 186 -15.90 0.00 8.89
N ILE A 187 -17.12 0.39 8.57
CA ILE A 187 -17.51 0.91 7.26
C ILE A 187 -17.97 2.36 7.41
N LEU A 188 -17.27 3.27 6.72
CA LEU A 188 -17.58 4.69 6.67
C LEU A 188 -18.17 5.05 5.30
N ASP A 189 -19.26 5.79 5.29
CA ASP A 189 -19.85 6.40 4.09
C ASP A 189 -19.10 7.70 3.76
N LEU A 190 -18.64 7.82 2.52
CA LEU A 190 -17.91 8.96 1.98
C LEU A 190 -18.77 9.87 1.10
N SER A 191 -20.10 9.79 1.17
CA SER A 191 -21.01 10.69 0.40
C SER A 191 -20.74 12.17 0.69
N GLU A 192 -20.23 12.48 1.89
CA GLU A 192 -19.65 13.76 2.27
C GLU A 192 -18.16 13.53 2.61
N PRO A 193 -17.25 13.56 1.62
CA PRO A 193 -15.86 13.10 1.79
C PRO A 193 -15.09 13.81 2.91
N SER A 194 -15.42 15.08 3.19
CA SER A 194 -14.81 15.87 4.27
C SER A 194 -15.31 15.48 5.67
N SER A 195 -16.34 14.62 5.77
CA SER A 195 -16.99 14.25 7.03
C SER A 195 -17.53 12.82 6.97
N PRO A 196 -16.68 11.79 6.89
CA PRO A 196 -17.08 10.40 6.84
C PRO A 196 -17.96 9.99 8.02
N VAL A 197 -18.95 9.14 7.75
CA VAL A 197 -19.91 8.70 8.77
C VAL A 197 -19.90 7.17 8.86
N LYS A 198 -19.70 6.64 10.07
CA LYS A 198 -19.84 5.19 10.30
C LYS A 198 -21.26 4.74 10.00
N VAL A 199 -21.40 3.79 9.08
CA VAL A 199 -22.70 3.20 8.70
C VAL A 199 -22.83 1.75 9.12
N GLY A 200 -21.72 1.03 9.28
CA GLY A 200 -21.74 -0.37 9.65
C GLY A 200 -20.42 -0.84 10.25
N GLY A 201 -20.40 -2.14 10.59
CA GLY A 201 -19.22 -2.81 11.10
C GLY A 201 -19.48 -4.28 11.38
N TRP A 202 -18.40 -5.03 11.61
CA TRP A 202 -18.44 -6.43 11.98
C TRP A 202 -17.33 -6.74 12.99
N SER A 203 -17.59 -7.68 13.90
CA SER A 203 -16.64 -8.17 14.88
C SER A 203 -16.63 -9.68 14.89
N GLY A 204 -15.47 -10.28 14.89
CA GLY A 204 -15.36 -11.74 14.94
C GLY A 204 -13.96 -12.28 14.72
N ALA A 205 -13.09 -11.52 14.05
CA ALA A 205 -11.68 -11.84 13.86
C ALA A 205 -10.90 -10.59 13.49
N TYR A 206 -9.63 -10.55 13.84
CA TYR A 206 -8.73 -9.50 13.36
C TYR A 206 -8.54 -9.64 11.84
N LEU A 207 -8.94 -8.62 11.09
CA LEU A 207 -8.65 -8.52 9.67
C LEU A 207 -7.41 -7.63 9.50
N HIS A 208 -6.39 -8.17 8.83
CA HIS A 208 -5.13 -7.48 8.61
C HIS A 208 -5.20 -6.59 7.37
N ASP A 209 -5.76 -7.12 6.29
CA ASP A 209 -6.01 -6.41 5.05
C ASP A 209 -7.34 -6.86 4.44
N VAL A 210 -7.92 -6.01 3.58
CA VAL A 210 -9.16 -6.31 2.87
C VAL A 210 -9.09 -5.81 1.43
N CYS A 211 -9.79 -6.51 0.53
CA CYS A 211 -10.11 -5.99 -0.79
C CYS A 211 -11.59 -6.12 -1.08
N VAL A 212 -12.11 -5.29 -1.97
CA VAL A 212 -13.52 -5.25 -2.32
C VAL A 212 -13.69 -5.46 -3.81
N TYR A 213 -14.63 -6.33 -4.16
CA TYR A 213 -15.09 -6.53 -5.52
C TYR A 213 -16.62 -6.53 -5.53
N GLU A 214 -17.21 -5.52 -6.16
CA GLU A 214 -18.66 -5.30 -6.15
C GLU A 214 -19.23 -5.29 -4.72
N GLU A 215 -20.14 -6.22 -4.40
CA GLU A 215 -20.79 -6.33 -3.09
C GLU A 215 -20.14 -7.39 -2.18
N ILE A 216 -18.90 -7.81 -2.50
CA ILE A 216 -18.12 -8.78 -1.73
C ILE A 216 -16.86 -8.12 -1.20
N LEU A 217 -16.63 -8.27 0.11
CA LEU A 217 -15.36 -7.92 0.74
C LEU A 217 -14.63 -9.21 1.11
N TYR A 218 -13.38 -9.30 0.69
CA TYR A 218 -12.47 -10.35 1.12
C TYR A 218 -11.55 -9.83 2.21
N GLY A 219 -11.31 -10.63 3.25
CA GLY A 219 -10.50 -10.23 4.39
C GLY A 219 -9.46 -11.27 4.78
N CYS A 220 -8.26 -10.80 5.13
CA CYS A 220 -7.12 -11.59 5.52
C CYS A 220 -7.04 -11.68 7.05
N ASP A 221 -7.23 -12.84 7.63
CA ASP A 221 -7.08 -13.11 9.07
C ASP A 221 -5.67 -13.68 9.32
N ILE A 222 -4.71 -12.79 9.56
CA ILE A 222 -3.29 -13.11 9.69
C ILE A 222 -3.00 -13.98 10.92
N TYR A 223 -3.83 -13.91 11.97
CA TYR A 223 -3.60 -14.66 13.21
C TYR A 223 -4.09 -16.10 13.14
N ASN A 224 -5.11 -16.35 12.31
CA ASN A 224 -5.70 -17.67 12.16
C ASN A 224 -5.40 -18.33 10.80
N ASP A 225 -4.51 -17.72 9.99
CA ASP A 225 -4.10 -18.23 8.69
C ASP A 225 -5.34 -18.53 7.81
N SER A 226 -6.29 -17.59 7.76
CA SER A 226 -7.56 -17.80 7.06
C SER A 226 -7.99 -16.58 6.25
N MET A 227 -8.89 -16.82 5.30
CA MET A 227 -9.53 -15.82 4.46
C MET A 227 -11.02 -15.81 4.74
N TYR A 228 -11.62 -14.64 4.67
CA TYR A 228 -13.05 -14.41 4.76
C TYR A 228 -13.60 -13.84 3.46
N ALA A 229 -14.85 -14.18 3.13
CA ALA A 229 -15.67 -13.43 2.19
C ALA A 229 -16.94 -12.95 2.90
N PHE A 230 -17.27 -11.67 2.72
CA PHE A 230 -18.41 -11.02 3.33
C PHE A 230 -19.36 -10.53 2.23
N ASP A 231 -20.66 -10.68 2.45
CA ASP A 231 -21.68 -9.91 1.74
C ASP A 231 -21.76 -8.51 2.38
N ILE A 232 -21.45 -7.51 1.58
CA ILE A 232 -21.48 -6.09 1.95
C ILE A 232 -22.54 -5.31 1.13
N SER A 233 -23.50 -5.98 0.50
CA SER A 233 -24.62 -5.34 -0.20
C SER A 233 -25.42 -4.42 0.72
N ASP A 234 -25.60 -4.81 1.98
CA ASP A 234 -26.05 -3.94 3.06
C ASP A 234 -24.86 -3.48 3.91
N LYS A 235 -24.31 -2.31 3.61
CA LYS A 235 -23.16 -1.73 4.33
C LYS A 235 -23.41 -1.56 5.84
N THR A 236 -24.68 -1.51 6.27
CA THR A 236 -25.03 -1.37 7.70
C THR A 236 -24.98 -2.69 8.46
N ASN A 237 -24.92 -3.82 7.75
CA ASN A 237 -24.92 -5.15 8.36
C ASN A 237 -24.13 -6.16 7.50
N PRO A 238 -22.81 -6.01 7.38
CA PRO A 238 -21.97 -6.97 6.65
C PRO A 238 -22.11 -8.37 7.26
N THR A 239 -22.21 -9.40 6.43
CA THR A 239 -22.38 -10.78 6.87
C THR A 239 -21.36 -11.71 6.23
N VAL A 240 -20.81 -12.65 7.01
CA VAL A 240 -19.89 -13.65 6.49
C VAL A 240 -20.61 -14.61 5.54
N ILE A 241 -20.14 -14.70 4.29
CA ILE A 241 -20.59 -15.71 3.31
C ILE A 241 -19.85 -17.02 3.59
N THR A 242 -18.52 -16.94 3.69
CA THR A 242 -17.67 -18.11 3.91
C THR A 242 -16.35 -17.72 4.56
N GLN A 243 -15.68 -18.71 5.14
CA GLN A 243 -14.31 -18.67 5.63
C GLN A 243 -13.61 -19.95 5.16
N TRP A 244 -12.35 -19.83 4.72
CA TRP A 244 -11.54 -20.97 4.34
C TRP A 244 -10.10 -20.81 4.87
N PRO A 245 -9.35 -21.94 5.03
CA PRO A 245 -7.93 -21.84 5.35
C PRO A 245 -7.22 -21.06 4.25
N GLY A 246 -6.60 -19.96 4.62
CA GLY A 246 -5.79 -19.14 3.74
C GLY A 246 -4.34 -19.60 3.68
N ILE A 247 -3.49 -18.74 3.20
CA ILE A 247 -2.06 -18.89 3.28
C ILE A 247 -1.56 -18.57 4.70
N LEU A 248 -0.47 -19.21 5.13
CA LEU A 248 0.18 -18.93 6.42
C LEU A 248 0.47 -17.42 6.54
N LYS A 249 0.04 -16.80 7.62
CA LYS A 249 0.12 -15.34 7.80
C LYS A 249 -0.53 -14.57 6.64
N SER A 250 -1.79 -14.92 6.37
CA SER A 250 -2.62 -14.26 5.34
C SER A 250 -2.64 -12.75 5.59
N HIS A 251 -1.97 -12.00 4.72
CA HIS A 251 -1.66 -10.59 4.92
C HIS A 251 -2.48 -9.68 4.01
N SER A 252 -2.33 -9.83 2.72
CA SER A 252 -2.95 -8.98 1.71
C SER A 252 -3.73 -9.80 0.68
N CYS A 253 -4.71 -9.18 0.03
CA CYS A 253 -5.47 -9.84 -1.04
C CYS A 253 -5.91 -8.85 -2.12
N TRP A 254 -6.14 -9.39 -3.34
CA TRP A 254 -6.76 -8.66 -4.43
C TRP A 254 -7.49 -9.62 -5.36
N VAL A 255 -8.53 -9.13 -6.05
CA VAL A 255 -9.38 -9.93 -6.93
C VAL A 255 -9.07 -9.59 -8.39
N SER A 256 -9.13 -10.59 -9.28
CA SER A 256 -9.08 -10.40 -10.74
C SER A 256 -10.24 -9.50 -11.22
N GLU A 257 -10.06 -8.87 -12.39
CA GLU A 257 -11.05 -7.95 -12.93
C GLU A 257 -12.41 -8.61 -13.25
N ASP A 258 -12.42 -9.93 -13.50
CA ASP A 258 -13.66 -10.71 -13.71
C ASP A 258 -14.32 -11.19 -12.41
N GLY A 259 -13.67 -11.01 -11.26
CA GLY A 259 -14.16 -11.44 -9.96
C GLY A 259 -14.08 -12.94 -9.69
N GLU A 260 -13.48 -13.73 -10.58
CA GLU A 260 -13.46 -15.19 -10.47
C GLU A 260 -12.23 -15.72 -9.74
N THR A 261 -11.14 -14.95 -9.68
CA THR A 261 -9.89 -15.33 -9.00
C THR A 261 -9.52 -14.36 -7.89
N LEU A 262 -9.27 -14.86 -6.68
CA LEU A 262 -8.68 -14.11 -5.59
C LEU A 262 -7.21 -14.47 -5.46
N PHE A 263 -6.36 -13.46 -5.31
CA PHE A 263 -4.96 -13.63 -4.94
C PHE A 263 -4.77 -13.23 -3.48
N SER A 264 -3.98 -14.01 -2.73
CA SER A 264 -3.62 -13.69 -1.36
C SER A 264 -2.11 -13.78 -1.13
N GLY A 265 -1.57 -12.84 -0.36
CA GLY A 265 -0.17 -12.76 0.00
C GLY A 265 0.10 -13.18 1.45
N SER A 266 1.29 -13.71 1.70
CA SER A 266 1.75 -14.19 3.01
C SER A 266 2.88 -13.33 3.54
N GLU A 267 2.72 -12.74 4.73
CA GLU A 267 3.76 -11.95 5.38
C GLU A 267 4.51 -12.77 6.43
N THR A 268 5.41 -13.60 5.97
CA THR A 268 6.28 -14.43 6.82
C THR A 268 7.52 -14.87 6.04
N THR A 269 8.50 -15.42 6.73
CA THR A 269 9.64 -16.08 6.08
C THR A 269 9.15 -17.17 5.12
N GLY A 270 9.60 -17.13 3.87
CA GLY A 270 9.12 -17.96 2.78
C GLY A 270 7.74 -17.50 2.27
N GLY A 271 7.40 -16.22 2.50
CA GLY A 271 6.14 -15.66 2.06
C GLY A 271 5.97 -15.71 0.54
N HIS A 272 4.77 -16.06 0.10
CA HIS A 272 4.42 -16.22 -1.30
C HIS A 272 2.98 -15.77 -1.54
N ILE A 273 2.55 -15.80 -2.80
CA ILE A 273 1.14 -15.59 -3.17
C ILE A 273 0.48 -16.92 -3.50
N MET A 274 -0.83 -16.97 -3.25
CA MET A 274 -1.72 -18.05 -3.72
C MET A 274 -2.84 -17.47 -4.57
N SER A 275 -3.24 -18.22 -5.60
CA SER A 275 -4.47 -17.98 -6.37
C SER A 275 -5.57 -18.96 -5.98
N TRP A 276 -6.79 -18.44 -5.94
CA TRP A 276 -7.99 -19.15 -5.48
C TRP A 276 -9.13 -18.94 -6.46
N ASP A 277 -9.80 -20.01 -6.88
CA ASP A 277 -11.10 -19.91 -7.58
C ASP A 277 -12.18 -19.51 -6.56
N VAL A 278 -12.69 -18.30 -6.70
CA VAL A 278 -13.76 -17.72 -5.89
C VAL A 278 -15.06 -17.52 -6.65
N SER A 279 -15.16 -18.03 -7.89
CA SER A 279 -16.37 -17.99 -8.69
C SER A 279 -17.57 -18.67 -8.00
N ASN A 280 -17.30 -19.57 -7.06
CA ASN A 280 -18.28 -20.19 -6.21
C ASN A 280 -17.82 -20.17 -4.73
N LEU A 281 -18.23 -19.16 -3.99
CA LEU A 281 -17.87 -18.99 -2.58
C LEU A 281 -18.37 -20.12 -1.64
N SER A 282 -19.25 -21.02 -2.11
CA SER A 282 -19.59 -22.24 -1.36
C SER A 282 -18.56 -23.35 -1.48
N ASN A 283 -17.60 -23.21 -2.40
CA ASN A 283 -16.54 -24.18 -2.67
C ASN A 283 -15.33 -23.44 -3.27
N VAL A 284 -14.60 -22.71 -2.45
CA VAL A 284 -13.35 -22.04 -2.84
C VAL A 284 -12.27 -23.08 -3.09
N GLU A 285 -11.60 -23.01 -4.24
CA GLU A 285 -10.58 -23.97 -4.64
C GLU A 285 -9.21 -23.30 -4.79
N PHE A 286 -8.16 -23.95 -4.28
CA PHE A 286 -6.78 -23.53 -4.53
C PHE A 286 -6.40 -23.83 -5.99
N LEU A 287 -5.75 -22.87 -6.65
CA LEU A 287 -5.33 -23.00 -8.05
C LEU A 287 -3.82 -23.17 -8.19
N ASP A 288 -3.03 -22.20 -7.68
CA ASP A 288 -1.57 -22.19 -7.82
C ASP A 288 -0.93 -21.32 -6.72
N GLU A 289 0.39 -21.40 -6.59
CA GLU A 289 1.20 -20.56 -5.73
C GLU A 289 2.48 -20.10 -6.43
N TRP A 290 2.99 -18.92 -6.06
CA TRP A 290 4.21 -18.37 -6.62
C TRP A 290 5.06 -17.66 -5.57
N MET A 291 6.39 -17.82 -5.69
CA MET A 291 7.41 -17.13 -4.91
C MET A 291 8.61 -16.84 -5.81
N PRO A 292 9.35 -15.74 -5.63
CA PRO A 292 10.59 -15.51 -6.40
C PRO A 292 11.64 -16.57 -6.08
N GLU A 293 12.51 -16.86 -7.04
CA GLU A 293 13.64 -17.78 -6.84
C GLU A 293 14.57 -17.23 -5.74
N GLY A 294 14.84 -18.03 -4.71
CA GLY A 294 15.60 -17.62 -3.53
C GLY A 294 14.80 -16.85 -2.48
N GLY A 295 13.47 -16.80 -2.62
CA GLY A 295 12.56 -16.11 -1.71
C GLY A 295 12.29 -16.83 -0.38
N GLU A 296 12.86 -18.02 -0.17
CA GLU A 296 12.55 -18.88 0.98
C GLU A 296 12.87 -18.26 2.35
N ASP A 297 13.78 -17.29 2.37
CA ASP A 297 14.17 -16.58 3.60
C ASP A 297 13.51 -15.19 3.73
N TRP A 298 12.66 -14.79 2.77
CA TRP A 298 12.11 -13.45 2.65
C TRP A 298 10.58 -13.44 2.66
N SER A 299 9.96 -12.27 2.59
CA SER A 299 8.52 -12.09 2.78
C SER A 299 7.88 -11.31 1.64
N ALA A 300 6.72 -11.78 1.17
CA ALA A 300 5.76 -10.96 0.43
C ALA A 300 5.14 -9.89 1.33
N HIS A 301 4.54 -8.85 0.73
CA HIS A 301 3.79 -7.82 1.42
C HIS A 301 2.50 -7.47 0.64
N ASN A 302 2.38 -6.28 0.07
CA ASN A 302 1.15 -5.83 -0.57
C ASN A 302 1.04 -6.25 -2.03
N ILE A 303 -0.17 -6.64 -2.44
CA ILE A 303 -0.48 -7.08 -3.80
C ILE A 303 -1.63 -6.27 -4.40
N PHE A 304 -1.54 -6.00 -5.70
CA PHE A 304 -2.59 -5.36 -6.50
C PHE A 304 -2.68 -6.02 -7.86
N VAL A 305 -3.88 -6.09 -8.43
CA VAL A 305 -4.09 -6.63 -9.78
C VAL A 305 -4.53 -5.50 -10.71
N LEU A 306 -3.93 -5.49 -11.90
CA LEU A 306 -4.34 -4.64 -13.01
C LEU A 306 -4.22 -5.44 -14.31
N GLY A 307 -5.34 -5.69 -14.99
CA GLY A 307 -5.42 -6.58 -16.14
C GLY A 307 -4.91 -7.99 -15.81
N ASP A 308 -4.10 -8.53 -16.70
CA ASP A 308 -3.50 -9.87 -16.55
C ASP A 308 -2.20 -9.84 -15.72
N ARG A 309 -2.01 -8.85 -14.85
CA ARG A 309 -0.80 -8.70 -14.03
C ARG A 309 -1.12 -8.47 -12.57
N LEU A 310 -0.37 -9.18 -11.71
CA LEU A 310 -0.31 -8.93 -10.29
C LEU A 310 1.00 -8.21 -9.96
N TYR A 311 0.90 -7.08 -9.27
CA TYR A 311 2.01 -6.27 -8.80
C TYR A 311 2.16 -6.48 -7.30
N MET A 312 3.35 -6.87 -6.88
CA MET A 312 3.62 -7.19 -5.49
C MET A 312 4.86 -6.45 -4.99
N SER A 313 4.76 -5.76 -3.88
CA SER A 313 5.92 -5.39 -3.09
C SER A 313 6.40 -6.62 -2.32
N TYR A 314 7.66 -7.02 -2.53
CA TYR A 314 8.24 -8.21 -1.90
C TYR A 314 9.46 -7.79 -1.09
N TYR A 315 9.29 -6.90 -0.16
CA TYR A 315 10.32 -6.35 0.71
C TYR A 315 11.71 -6.28 0.04
N VAL A 316 12.68 -7.10 0.48
CA VAL A 316 14.07 -7.13 0.00
C VAL A 316 14.20 -7.39 -1.51
N TYR A 317 13.22 -8.06 -2.11
CA TYR A 317 13.20 -8.34 -3.56
C TYR A 317 12.54 -7.23 -4.39
N GLY A 318 12.12 -6.12 -3.76
CA GLY A 318 11.53 -4.99 -4.46
C GLY A 318 10.16 -5.29 -5.06
N LEU A 319 9.89 -4.73 -6.24
CA LEU A 319 8.68 -5.00 -7.02
C LEU A 319 8.80 -6.33 -7.74
N GLN A 320 7.80 -7.19 -7.60
CA GLN A 320 7.61 -8.38 -8.42
C GLN A 320 6.32 -8.24 -9.22
N VAL A 321 6.36 -8.51 -10.51
CA VAL A 321 5.20 -8.48 -11.40
C VAL A 321 4.98 -9.87 -11.98
N ILE A 322 3.80 -10.42 -11.72
CA ILE A 322 3.45 -11.80 -12.05
C ILE A 322 2.40 -11.80 -13.15
N ASP A 323 2.60 -12.61 -14.17
CA ASP A 323 1.61 -12.94 -15.19
C ASP A 323 0.55 -13.85 -14.57
N ILE A 324 -0.69 -13.39 -14.54
CA ILE A 324 -1.85 -14.07 -13.96
C ILE A 324 -2.91 -14.42 -15.04
N SER A 325 -2.58 -14.29 -16.31
CA SER A 325 -3.49 -14.63 -17.43
C SER A 325 -3.97 -16.08 -17.40
N ASP A 326 -3.18 -16.97 -16.79
CA ASP A 326 -3.59 -18.31 -16.37
C ASP A 326 -3.41 -18.45 -14.86
N PRO A 327 -4.46 -18.30 -14.04
CA PRO A 327 -4.34 -18.33 -12.59
C PRO A 327 -3.96 -19.70 -12.04
N THR A 328 -3.90 -20.74 -12.88
CA THR A 328 -3.40 -22.09 -12.54
C THR A 328 -1.92 -22.28 -12.87
N ASN A 329 -1.25 -21.22 -13.39
CA ASN A 329 0.16 -21.26 -13.77
C ASN A 329 0.78 -19.85 -13.68
N LEU A 330 1.01 -19.39 -12.46
CA LEU A 330 1.58 -18.08 -12.16
C LEU A 330 3.05 -18.00 -12.60
N THR A 331 3.42 -16.97 -13.36
CA THR A 331 4.79 -16.82 -13.86
C THR A 331 5.32 -15.42 -13.70
N LEU A 332 6.65 -15.27 -13.48
CA LEU A 332 7.29 -13.97 -13.40
C LEU A 332 7.23 -13.24 -14.75
N ALA A 333 6.70 -12.03 -14.76
CA ALA A 333 6.65 -11.16 -15.93
C ALA A 333 7.73 -10.06 -15.88
N ALA A 334 7.95 -9.46 -14.72
CA ALA A 334 8.96 -8.43 -14.51
C ALA A 334 9.37 -8.33 -13.03
N TYR A 335 10.51 -7.73 -12.75
CA TYR A 335 10.86 -7.29 -11.41
C TYR A 335 11.79 -6.06 -11.42
N TYR A 336 11.78 -5.32 -10.32
CA TYR A 336 12.71 -4.23 -10.05
C TYR A 336 13.13 -4.26 -8.58
N ASP A 337 14.42 -4.52 -8.32
CA ASP A 337 14.99 -4.51 -6.99
C ASP A 337 15.17 -3.05 -6.51
N THR A 338 14.55 -2.69 -5.38
CA THR A 338 14.67 -1.36 -4.76
C THR A 338 15.70 -1.34 -3.65
N PHE A 339 16.20 -2.51 -3.18
CA PHE A 339 16.94 -2.64 -1.95
C PHE A 339 18.23 -3.46 -2.13
N ASP A 340 19.36 -2.78 -2.29
CA ASP A 340 20.68 -3.39 -2.51
C ASP A 340 21.55 -3.49 -1.23
N MET A 341 20.95 -3.32 -0.05
CA MET A 341 21.65 -3.33 1.23
C MET A 341 21.62 -4.71 1.90
N GLU A 342 22.72 -5.07 2.59
CA GLU A 342 22.71 -6.26 3.44
C GLU A 342 21.76 -6.06 4.63
N THR A 343 20.91 -7.05 4.91
CA THR A 343 19.97 -7.03 6.03
C THR A 343 19.70 -8.45 6.55
N GLU A 344 19.36 -8.55 7.83
CA GLU A 344 18.77 -9.77 8.44
C GLU A 344 17.27 -9.64 8.65
N SER A 345 16.70 -8.45 8.42
CA SER A 345 15.26 -8.21 8.57
C SER A 345 14.50 -8.55 7.29
N ILE A 346 13.50 -9.42 7.39
CA ILE A 346 12.61 -9.75 6.28
C ILE A 346 11.67 -8.60 5.89
N TYR A 347 11.62 -7.54 6.70
CA TYR A 347 10.74 -6.38 6.56
C TYR A 347 11.44 -5.13 6.01
N ASN A 348 12.67 -5.22 5.49
CA ASN A 348 13.33 -4.13 4.77
C ASN A 348 13.06 -4.22 3.27
N GLY A 349 13.11 -3.08 2.57
CA GLY A 349 12.84 -3.01 1.13
C GLY A 349 11.46 -2.48 0.79
N ALA A 350 10.89 -2.93 -0.32
CA ALA A 350 9.60 -2.48 -0.84
C ALA A 350 8.44 -2.79 0.10
N TRP A 351 7.72 -1.75 0.54
CA TRP A 351 6.53 -1.86 1.38
C TRP A 351 5.25 -1.89 0.57
N GLY A 352 5.03 -0.88 -0.26
CA GLY A 352 3.84 -0.72 -1.07
C GLY A 352 4.16 -0.52 -2.55
N THR A 353 3.19 -0.80 -3.38
CA THR A 353 3.23 -0.49 -4.81
C THR A 353 1.87 0.01 -5.27
N TYR A 354 1.84 0.85 -6.31
CA TYR A 354 0.61 1.34 -6.91
C TYR A 354 0.74 1.31 -8.44
N PRO A 355 0.04 0.37 -9.11
CA PRO A 355 0.15 0.20 -10.56
C PRO A 355 -0.91 0.96 -11.36
N PHE A 356 -1.90 1.60 -10.74
CA PHE A 356 -3.11 2.09 -11.41
C PHE A 356 -2.91 3.37 -12.24
N PHE A 357 -1.68 3.90 -12.32
CA PHE A 357 -1.31 4.91 -13.33
C PHE A 357 -0.93 4.30 -14.68
N GLY A 358 -0.93 2.97 -14.80
CA GLY A 358 -0.47 2.22 -15.96
C GLY A 358 0.97 1.72 -15.81
N SER A 359 1.38 0.82 -16.71
CA SER A 359 2.66 0.10 -16.64
C SER A 359 3.89 1.00 -16.73
N ASP A 360 3.75 2.19 -17.29
CA ASP A 360 4.82 3.18 -17.46
C ASP A 360 5.06 4.06 -16.22
N ASN A 361 4.23 3.94 -15.18
CA ASN A 361 4.31 4.74 -13.96
C ASN A 361 3.93 3.92 -12.72
N VAL A 362 4.47 2.73 -12.57
CA VAL A 362 4.33 1.98 -11.32
C VAL A 362 5.16 2.65 -10.26
N ILE A 363 4.53 3.05 -9.16
CA ILE A 363 5.21 3.66 -8.03
C ILE A 363 5.37 2.66 -6.90
N ILE A 364 6.52 2.72 -6.22
CA ILE A 364 6.91 1.81 -5.16
C ILE A 364 7.45 2.64 -3.99
N SER A 365 7.00 2.35 -2.79
CA SER A 365 7.66 2.84 -1.57
C SER A 365 8.62 1.79 -1.04
N ASP A 366 9.86 2.18 -0.85
CA ASP A 366 10.84 1.36 -0.14
C ASP A 366 11.09 1.97 1.24
N ARG A 367 11.07 1.14 2.27
CA ARG A 367 11.18 1.56 3.68
C ARG A 367 12.42 2.36 4.00
N ARG A 368 13.50 2.18 3.21
CA ARG A 368 14.82 2.75 3.48
C ARG A 368 15.33 3.67 2.37
N THR A 369 14.87 3.47 1.15
CA THR A 369 15.41 4.14 -0.04
C THR A 369 14.42 5.05 -0.74
N GLY A 370 13.16 5.13 -0.24
CA GLY A 370 12.16 6.11 -0.64
C GLY A 370 11.27 5.69 -1.79
N LEU A 371 10.88 6.66 -2.60
CA LEU A 371 9.99 6.47 -3.75
C LEU A 371 10.77 6.02 -4.98
N TYR A 372 10.24 5.02 -5.67
CA TYR A 372 10.64 4.65 -7.03
C TYR A 372 9.48 4.82 -7.99
N VAL A 373 9.78 5.34 -9.18
CA VAL A 373 8.88 5.36 -10.34
C VAL A 373 9.51 4.46 -11.39
N VAL A 374 8.81 3.41 -11.78
CA VAL A 374 9.32 2.35 -12.64
C VAL A 374 8.41 2.14 -13.83
N ASP A 375 9.00 1.97 -15.00
CA ASP A 375 8.36 1.51 -16.24
C ASP A 375 8.51 -0.01 -16.31
N VAL A 376 7.40 -0.73 -16.35
CA VAL A 376 7.37 -2.21 -16.33
C VAL A 376 6.82 -2.74 -17.64
N LEU A 377 7.42 -3.83 -18.13
CA LEU A 377 7.00 -4.54 -19.35
C LEU A 377 7.12 -3.70 -20.63
N ASN A 378 7.82 -2.59 -20.56
CA ASN A 378 8.10 -1.79 -21.76
C ASN A 378 9.31 -2.40 -22.50
N ASP A 379 9.05 -3.37 -23.34
CA ASP A 379 10.04 -4.00 -24.24
C ASP A 379 10.45 -3.08 -25.41
N GLY A 380 10.06 -1.81 -25.36
CA GLY A 380 10.26 -0.85 -26.44
C GLY A 380 9.27 -1.03 -27.61
N THR A 381 8.26 -1.88 -27.41
CA THR A 381 7.18 -2.13 -28.38
C THR A 381 5.87 -1.44 -28.00
N SER A 382 5.79 -0.75 -26.85
CA SER A 382 4.61 0.02 -26.51
C SER A 382 4.38 1.07 -27.61
N LEU A 383 3.33 0.86 -28.37
CA LEU A 383 2.94 1.78 -29.45
C LEU A 383 2.29 2.99 -28.77
N SER A 384 2.87 4.18 -28.95
CA SER A 384 2.25 5.41 -28.48
C SER A 384 0.81 5.51 -29.03
N GLY A 385 -0.18 5.45 -28.15
CA GLY A 385 -1.60 5.42 -28.48
C GLY A 385 -2.30 4.06 -28.32
N ASP A 386 -1.62 3.05 -27.81
CA ASP A 386 -2.20 1.80 -27.35
C ASP A 386 -2.69 2.01 -25.91
N VAL A 387 -3.96 2.36 -25.77
CA VAL A 387 -4.56 2.75 -24.47
C VAL A 387 -5.08 1.52 -23.70
N ASN A 388 -5.37 0.45 -24.42
CA ASN A 388 -5.87 -0.80 -23.83
C ASN A 388 -4.77 -1.87 -23.67
N PHE A 389 -3.52 -1.54 -24.03
CA PHE A 389 -2.33 -2.41 -23.90
C PHE A 389 -2.42 -3.76 -24.64
N ASP A 390 -3.21 -3.82 -25.75
CA ASP A 390 -3.33 -5.03 -26.58
C ASP A 390 -2.20 -5.19 -27.61
N SER A 391 -1.20 -4.30 -27.58
CA SER A 391 -0.07 -4.20 -28.51
C SER A 391 -0.46 -3.81 -29.94
N GLU A 392 -1.64 -3.25 -30.13
CA GLU A 392 -2.14 -2.73 -31.42
C GLU A 392 -2.70 -1.33 -31.23
N VAL A 393 -2.24 -0.33 -31.94
CA VAL A 393 -2.89 0.99 -32.00
C VAL A 393 -4.03 0.96 -33.00
N ASN A 394 -5.25 0.96 -32.53
CA ASN A 394 -6.44 0.85 -33.38
C ASN A 394 -7.61 1.71 -32.86
N VAL A 395 -8.82 1.49 -33.41
CA VAL A 395 -10.01 2.30 -33.06
C VAL A 395 -10.52 2.05 -31.65
N VAL A 396 -10.14 0.96 -31.02
CA VAL A 396 -10.56 0.66 -29.63
C VAL A 396 -9.87 1.61 -28.67
N ASP A 397 -8.59 1.93 -28.91
CA ASP A 397 -7.83 2.90 -28.13
C ASP A 397 -8.44 4.32 -28.16
N ILE A 398 -9.03 4.69 -29.30
CA ILE A 398 -9.68 5.99 -29.50
C ILE A 398 -11.01 6.09 -28.71
N VAL A 399 -11.63 4.98 -28.41
CA VAL A 399 -12.94 4.93 -27.71
C VAL A 399 -12.74 4.92 -26.18
N MET A 400 -11.53 4.64 -25.71
CA MET A 400 -11.17 4.60 -24.28
C MET A 400 -10.57 5.91 -23.76
N ILE A 401 -10.43 6.94 -24.62
CA ILE A 401 -9.97 8.29 -24.22
C ILE A 401 -11.20 9.18 -23.82
#